data_046fba29c2625a4620cbe44a44d1bda6
#
_entry.id   046fba29c2625a4620cbe44a44d1bda6
#
_cell.length_a   1.000
_cell.length_b   1.000
_cell.length_c   1.000
_cell.angle_alpha   90.00
_cell.angle_beta   90.00
_cell.angle_gamma   90.00
#
_symmetry.space_group_name_H-M   'P 1'
#
loop_
_entity.id
_entity.type
_entity.pdbx_description
1 polymer ?
#
loop_
_entity_poly.entity_id
_entity_poly.type
_entity_poly.pdbx_seq_one_letter_code
_entity_poly.pdbx_strand_id
1 'polypeptide(L)'
;MVQNQEQPVGRITFSILIALSLSHCLNDLLQSVISAAYPLFKDDLGLNFAQIGLITLVYQLSASVFQPITGIIFDKHPVAWSLPIGMSFTMIGMINLAFSNNLYWMLISVFLIGIGSSILHPEASRITFLASGGKRGLAQSLFQVGGNLGGSLGPLLVALLVAPYGREHLAVFALFALAAIGVMCPICKWYKSYLNRMKEQKATVKKAVHLPLPMDKTALSIGILLILIFSKYIYMASLTSYYTFYLIHKFNVTVQESQLYLFIFLVATAIGTLLGGPIGDRVGRKYVIWASILGAAPFSLLMPHATLAWTIILSFCVGLMLSSAFPAILLYAQELLPTKLGLISGLFFGFAFGVAGIASAVLGNMADKFGIESVYNVCAYMPLLGLVTLFLPNLKKQKIQV
;
A
#
# COMPACT_ATOMS: atom_id res chain seq x y z
N MET A 1 -7.26 -28.55 -33.82
CA MET A 1 -6.63 -28.67 -32.48
C MET A 1 -5.58 -27.57 -32.37
N VAL A 2 -5.96 -26.42 -31.84
CA VAL A 2 -5.01 -25.33 -31.53
C VAL A 2 -4.53 -25.57 -30.11
N GLN A 3 -3.31 -26.07 -29.96
CA GLN A 3 -2.67 -26.20 -28.65
C GLN A 3 -2.57 -24.80 -28.02
N ASN A 4 -3.31 -24.59 -26.92
CA ASN A 4 -3.14 -23.49 -26.00
C ASN A 4 -1.70 -23.56 -25.43
N GLN A 5 -0.75 -22.92 -26.13
CA GLN A 5 0.55 -22.64 -25.53
C GLN A 5 0.33 -21.54 -24.47
N GLU A 6 0.02 -21.98 -23.26
CA GLU A 6 0.25 -21.15 -22.08
C GLU A 6 1.64 -20.56 -22.20
N GLN A 7 1.79 -19.24 -21.97
CA GLN A 7 3.11 -18.66 -21.79
C GLN A 7 3.86 -19.57 -20.82
N PRO A 8 5.11 -19.97 -21.11
CA PRO A 8 5.85 -20.78 -20.17
C PRO A 8 5.80 -20.06 -18.83
N VAL A 9 5.11 -20.66 -17.87
CA VAL A 9 5.04 -20.18 -16.50
C VAL A 9 6.49 -20.21 -16.02
N GLY A 10 7.15 -19.05 -16.10
CA GLY A 10 8.53 -18.91 -15.62
C GLY A 10 8.55 -19.39 -14.17
N ARG A 11 9.64 -20.04 -13.76
CA ARG A 11 9.78 -20.43 -12.35
C ARG A 11 9.68 -19.17 -11.49
N ILE A 12 8.93 -19.25 -10.39
CA ILE A 12 8.89 -18.19 -9.37
C ILE A 12 10.32 -17.83 -8.94
N THR A 13 10.65 -16.55 -8.95
CA THR A 13 11.97 -16.07 -8.58
C THR A 13 11.92 -15.51 -7.15
N PHE A 14 11.94 -16.40 -6.16
CA PHE A 14 11.80 -16.04 -4.74
C PHE A 14 12.82 -15.02 -4.28
N SER A 15 14.07 -15.10 -4.72
CA SER A 15 15.11 -14.12 -4.36
C SER A 15 14.74 -12.70 -4.79
N ILE A 16 14.14 -12.53 -5.97
CA ILE A 16 13.68 -11.23 -6.46
C ILE A 16 12.44 -10.76 -5.67
N LEU A 17 11.52 -11.66 -5.35
CA LEU A 17 10.33 -11.32 -4.55
C LEU A 17 10.70 -10.90 -3.13
N ILE A 18 11.66 -11.58 -2.49
CA ILE A 18 12.17 -11.19 -1.17
C ILE A 18 12.89 -9.84 -1.24
N ALA A 19 13.73 -9.63 -2.26
CA ALA A 19 14.40 -8.35 -2.47
C ALA A 19 13.38 -7.21 -2.70
N LEU A 20 12.30 -7.43 -3.45
CA LEU A 20 11.21 -6.47 -3.65
C LEU A 20 10.45 -6.18 -2.35
N SER A 21 10.14 -7.21 -1.57
CA SER A 21 9.50 -7.07 -0.26
C SER A 21 10.36 -6.27 0.71
N LEU A 22 11.67 -6.54 0.75
CA LEU A 22 12.63 -5.79 1.57
C LEU A 22 12.79 -4.35 1.09
N SER A 23 12.83 -4.13 -0.23
CA SER A 23 12.87 -2.77 -0.81
C SER A 23 11.62 -1.97 -0.45
N HIS A 24 10.44 -2.61 -0.45
CA HIS A 24 9.19 -2.00 -0.01
C HIS A 24 9.21 -1.70 1.50
N CYS A 25 9.71 -2.63 2.31
CA CYS A 25 9.88 -2.44 3.74
C CYS A 25 10.75 -1.21 4.04
N LEU A 26 11.91 -1.10 3.42
CA LEU A 26 12.83 0.02 3.62
C LEU A 26 12.22 1.35 3.13
N ASN A 27 11.49 1.33 2.01
CA ASN A 27 10.82 2.52 1.50
C ASN A 27 9.72 3.02 2.46
N ASP A 28 8.83 2.14 2.92
CA ASP A 28 7.72 2.53 3.78
C ASP A 28 8.18 2.87 5.20
N LEU A 29 9.29 2.27 5.65
CA LEU A 29 10.00 2.70 6.86
C LEU A 29 10.44 4.17 6.74
N LEU A 30 11.11 4.54 5.64
CA LEU A 30 11.56 5.92 5.42
C LEU A 30 10.40 6.91 5.36
N GLN A 31 9.26 6.50 4.80
CA GLN A 31 8.06 7.32 4.74
C GLN A 31 7.41 7.52 6.11
N SER A 32 7.32 6.46 6.91
CA SER A 32 6.71 6.52 8.24
C SER A 32 7.53 7.32 9.24
N VAL A 33 8.85 7.43 9.03
CA VAL A 33 9.74 8.31 9.80
C VAL A 33 9.32 9.79 9.72
N ILE A 34 8.79 10.26 8.58
CA ILE A 34 8.39 11.65 8.40
C ILE A 34 7.34 12.05 9.43
N SER A 35 6.24 11.30 9.49
CA SER A 35 5.15 11.58 10.43
C SER A 35 5.54 11.32 11.89
N ALA A 36 6.38 10.33 12.14
CA ALA A 36 6.88 10.06 13.48
C ALA A 36 7.78 11.17 14.01
N ALA A 37 8.47 11.91 13.13
CA ALA A 37 9.35 13.02 13.50
C ALA A 37 8.62 14.38 13.63
N TYR A 38 7.32 14.47 13.37
CA TYR A 38 6.57 15.75 13.46
C TYR A 38 6.70 16.47 14.80
N PRO A 39 6.65 15.81 15.98
CA PRO A 39 6.86 16.50 17.25
C PRO A 39 8.22 17.21 17.31
N LEU A 40 9.28 16.55 16.86
CA LEU A 40 10.63 17.12 16.85
C LEU A 40 10.70 18.36 15.94
N PHE A 41 10.15 18.30 14.73
CA PHE A 41 10.11 19.45 13.82
C PHE A 41 9.29 20.59 14.39
N LYS A 42 8.15 20.27 15.02
CA LYS A 42 7.28 21.27 15.63
C LYS A 42 8.00 22.06 16.71
N ASP A 43 8.71 21.37 17.58
CA ASP A 43 9.41 21.97 18.70
C ASP A 43 10.66 22.76 18.24
N ASP A 44 11.49 22.17 17.36
CA ASP A 44 12.74 22.78 16.90
C ASP A 44 12.54 23.99 15.97
N LEU A 45 11.50 23.98 15.13
CA LEU A 45 11.26 25.02 14.13
C LEU A 45 10.06 25.91 14.48
N GLY A 46 9.43 25.70 15.63
CA GLY A 46 8.25 26.48 16.04
C GLY A 46 7.05 26.36 15.10
N LEU A 47 6.86 25.17 14.48
CA LEU A 47 5.79 24.97 13.50
C LEU A 47 4.43 24.89 14.17
N ASN A 48 3.42 25.48 13.53
CA ASN A 48 2.03 25.27 13.94
C ASN A 48 1.44 24.00 13.29
N PHE A 49 0.25 23.58 13.77
CA PHE A 49 -0.40 22.37 13.24
C PHE A 49 -0.80 22.49 11.77
N ALA A 50 -1.16 23.69 11.28
CA ALA A 50 -1.47 23.90 9.87
C ALA A 50 -0.23 23.67 8.99
N GLN A 51 0.95 24.07 9.44
CA GLN A 51 2.21 23.81 8.73
C GLN A 51 2.58 22.33 8.74
N ILE A 52 2.37 21.61 9.84
CA ILE A 52 2.50 20.14 9.90
C ILE A 52 1.52 19.49 8.91
N GLY A 53 0.28 19.96 8.88
CA GLY A 53 -0.72 19.51 7.90
C GLY A 53 -0.28 19.76 6.46
N LEU A 54 0.34 20.90 6.17
CA LEU A 54 0.88 21.25 4.84
C LEU A 54 2.03 20.33 4.44
N ILE A 55 2.94 19.98 5.37
CA ILE A 55 4.01 19.01 5.13
C ILE A 55 3.43 17.65 4.74
N THR A 56 2.44 17.17 5.51
CA THR A 56 1.72 15.91 5.21
C THR A 56 1.05 15.98 3.84
N LEU A 57 0.36 17.07 3.53
CA LEU A 57 -0.35 17.26 2.26
C LEU A 57 0.62 17.21 1.07
N VAL A 58 1.73 17.94 1.11
CA VAL A 58 2.72 17.97 0.02
C VAL A 58 3.32 16.58 -0.19
N TYR A 59 3.67 15.88 0.90
CA TYR A 59 4.14 14.50 0.83
C TYR A 59 3.11 13.59 0.19
N GLN A 60 1.87 13.57 0.69
CA GLN A 60 0.83 12.66 0.20
C GLN A 60 0.42 12.95 -1.25
N LEU A 61 0.34 14.23 -1.64
CA LEU A 61 0.04 14.59 -3.02
C LEU A 61 1.17 14.15 -3.97
N SER A 62 2.43 14.40 -3.62
CA SER A 62 3.55 13.96 -4.46
C SER A 62 3.65 12.44 -4.52
N ALA A 63 3.41 11.73 -3.41
CA ALA A 63 3.42 10.28 -3.38
C ALA A 63 2.26 9.66 -4.16
N SER A 64 1.04 10.24 -4.12
CA SER A 64 -0.16 9.62 -4.71
C SER A 64 -0.42 10.04 -6.15
N VAL A 65 -0.37 11.34 -6.46
CA VAL A 65 -0.76 11.87 -7.78
C VAL A 65 0.23 11.45 -8.88
N PHE A 66 1.53 11.38 -8.56
CA PHE A 66 2.53 10.97 -9.54
C PHE A 66 2.59 9.47 -9.79
N GLN A 67 2.00 8.61 -8.95
CA GLN A 67 2.03 7.15 -9.17
C GLN A 67 1.40 6.69 -10.49
N PRO A 68 0.19 7.13 -10.90
CA PRO A 68 -0.35 6.78 -12.21
C PRO A 68 0.51 7.30 -13.36
N ILE A 69 1.11 8.49 -13.20
CA ILE A 69 1.96 9.13 -14.21
C ILE A 69 3.23 8.30 -14.42
N THR A 70 3.93 7.97 -13.34
CA THR A 70 5.14 7.13 -13.38
C THR A 70 4.82 5.73 -13.90
N GLY A 71 3.66 5.16 -13.52
CA GLY A 71 3.18 3.89 -14.04
C GLY A 71 3.00 3.90 -15.57
N ILE A 72 2.40 4.96 -16.15
CA ILE A 72 2.27 5.13 -17.60
C ILE A 72 3.63 5.26 -18.28
N ILE A 73 4.52 6.05 -17.68
CA ILE A 73 5.87 6.29 -18.24
C ILE A 73 6.64 4.97 -18.32
N PHE A 74 6.67 4.20 -17.25
CA PHE A 74 7.42 2.93 -17.22
C PHE A 74 6.73 1.77 -17.96
N ASP A 75 5.43 1.83 -18.19
CA ASP A 75 4.76 0.89 -19.10
C ASP A 75 5.19 1.12 -20.56
N LYS A 76 5.38 2.37 -20.96
CA LYS A 76 5.83 2.74 -22.31
C LYS A 76 7.34 2.62 -22.49
N HIS A 77 8.09 3.05 -21.49
CA HIS A 77 9.55 3.15 -21.49
C HIS A 77 10.13 2.45 -20.24
N PRO A 78 10.12 1.10 -20.20
CA PRO A 78 10.60 0.37 -19.04
C PRO A 78 12.10 0.59 -18.82
N VAL A 79 12.46 1.06 -17.63
CA VAL A 79 13.82 1.37 -17.20
C VAL A 79 14.24 0.40 -16.11
N ALA A 80 15.28 -0.39 -16.34
CA ALA A 80 15.72 -1.41 -15.39
C ALA A 80 16.20 -0.81 -14.04
N TRP A 81 16.63 0.45 -14.04
CA TRP A 81 17.14 1.16 -12.87
C TRP A 81 16.11 2.13 -12.24
N SER A 82 14.83 2.02 -12.59
CA SER A 82 13.76 2.88 -12.07
C SER A 82 13.68 2.87 -10.53
N LEU A 83 13.78 1.69 -9.90
CA LEU A 83 13.70 1.57 -8.43
C LEU A 83 14.85 2.30 -7.71
N PRO A 84 16.14 2.09 -8.05
CA PRO A 84 17.24 2.88 -7.48
C PRO A 84 17.10 4.39 -7.73
N ILE A 85 16.62 4.80 -8.90
CA ILE A 85 16.37 6.23 -9.20
C ILE A 85 15.34 6.79 -8.21
N GLY A 86 14.20 6.10 -8.04
CA GLY A 86 13.18 6.51 -7.06
C GLY A 86 13.75 6.58 -5.64
N MET A 87 14.48 5.55 -5.21
CA MET A 87 15.10 5.52 -3.88
C MET A 87 16.15 6.62 -3.69
N SER A 88 16.85 7.04 -4.75
CA SER A 88 17.79 8.16 -4.69
C SER A 88 17.07 9.50 -4.41
N PHE A 89 15.89 9.73 -4.97
CA PHE A 89 15.05 10.89 -4.61
C PHE A 89 14.66 10.85 -3.14
N THR A 90 14.24 9.69 -2.63
CA THR A 90 13.94 9.50 -1.20
C THR A 90 15.17 9.77 -0.33
N MET A 91 16.35 9.26 -0.70
CA MET A 91 17.60 9.47 0.04
C MET A 91 17.97 10.97 0.11
N ILE A 92 17.94 11.67 -1.03
CA ILE A 92 18.24 13.10 -1.09
C ILE A 92 17.22 13.88 -0.24
N GLY A 93 15.94 13.53 -0.35
CA GLY A 93 14.88 14.13 0.46
C GLY A 93 15.08 13.91 1.96
N MET A 94 15.49 12.73 2.39
CA MET A 94 15.77 12.42 3.80
C MET A 94 16.96 13.23 4.35
N ILE A 95 18.05 13.32 3.57
CA ILE A 95 19.22 14.13 3.96
C ILE A 95 18.81 15.60 4.08
N ASN A 96 18.10 16.13 3.08
CA ASN A 96 17.66 17.52 3.10
C ASN A 96 16.67 17.78 4.27
N LEU A 97 15.80 16.81 4.58
CA LEU A 97 14.86 16.90 5.69
C LEU A 97 15.59 17.01 7.05
N ALA A 98 16.64 16.22 7.26
CA ALA A 98 17.43 16.23 8.49
C ALA A 98 18.06 17.63 8.77
N PHE A 99 18.52 18.32 7.73
CA PHE A 99 19.19 19.60 7.84
C PHE A 99 18.32 20.80 7.45
N SER A 100 17.02 20.59 7.24
CA SER A 100 16.09 21.67 6.91
C SER A 100 15.94 22.65 8.08
N ASN A 101 16.12 23.93 7.85
CA ASN A 101 16.08 24.99 8.86
C ASN A 101 14.82 25.88 8.76
N ASN A 102 13.93 25.59 7.84
CA ASN A 102 12.67 26.28 7.67
C ASN A 102 11.65 25.41 6.92
N LEU A 103 10.39 25.84 6.94
CA LEU A 103 9.28 25.13 6.29
C LEU A 103 9.49 24.91 4.79
N TYR A 104 10.08 25.87 4.07
CA TYR A 104 10.29 25.77 2.63
C TYR A 104 11.18 24.58 2.25
N TRP A 105 12.32 24.41 2.92
CA TRP A 105 13.23 23.29 2.70
C TRP A 105 12.60 21.95 3.14
N MET A 106 11.78 21.96 4.20
CA MET A 106 11.02 20.77 4.59
C MET A 106 10.02 20.34 3.51
N LEU A 107 9.28 21.29 2.91
CA LEU A 107 8.34 21.01 1.82
C LEU A 107 9.05 20.42 0.59
N ILE A 108 10.22 20.96 0.23
CA ILE A 108 11.05 20.38 -0.85
C ILE A 108 11.48 18.94 -0.49
N SER A 109 11.92 18.73 0.74
CA SER A 109 12.37 17.42 1.22
C SER A 109 11.28 16.36 1.09
N VAL A 110 10.10 16.64 1.64
CA VAL A 110 8.99 15.68 1.60
C VAL A 110 8.42 15.51 0.20
N PHE A 111 8.47 16.54 -0.64
CA PHE A 111 8.13 16.42 -2.06
C PHE A 111 9.05 15.43 -2.79
N LEU A 112 10.38 15.53 -2.56
CA LEU A 112 11.36 14.61 -3.15
C LEU A 112 11.12 13.16 -2.66
N ILE A 113 10.84 12.98 -1.36
CA ILE A 113 10.52 11.66 -0.80
C ILE A 113 9.25 11.11 -1.45
N GLY A 114 8.22 11.95 -1.64
CA GLY A 114 6.99 11.56 -2.31
C GLY A 114 7.21 11.16 -3.78
N ILE A 115 8.04 11.89 -4.52
CA ILE A 115 8.42 11.49 -5.89
C ILE A 115 9.11 10.13 -5.89
N GLY A 116 10.05 9.88 -4.98
CA GLY A 116 10.72 8.58 -4.84
C GLY A 116 9.72 7.45 -4.62
N SER A 117 8.78 7.64 -3.70
CA SER A 117 7.68 6.72 -3.41
C SER A 117 6.78 6.47 -4.63
N SER A 118 6.45 7.54 -5.38
CA SER A 118 5.59 7.45 -6.56
C SER A 118 6.18 6.62 -7.70
N ILE A 119 7.49 6.50 -7.75
CA ILE A 119 8.21 5.62 -8.70
C ILE A 119 8.21 4.18 -8.18
N LEU A 120 8.52 3.99 -6.90
CA LEU A 120 8.76 2.68 -6.32
C LEU A 120 7.52 1.79 -6.34
N HIS A 121 6.39 2.26 -5.81
CA HIS A 121 5.20 1.41 -5.62
C HIS A 121 4.68 0.80 -6.93
N PRO A 122 4.40 1.56 -8.01
CA PRO A 122 3.87 0.99 -9.23
C PRO A 122 4.88 0.07 -9.92
N GLU A 123 6.16 0.45 -9.95
CA GLU A 123 7.17 -0.32 -10.66
C GLU A 123 7.57 -1.58 -9.90
N ALA A 124 7.74 -1.52 -8.58
CA ALA A 124 8.01 -2.70 -7.76
C ALA A 124 6.84 -3.70 -7.79
N SER A 125 5.59 -3.22 -7.72
CA SER A 125 4.40 -4.07 -7.88
C SER A 125 4.34 -4.72 -9.26
N ARG A 126 4.67 -3.98 -10.33
CA ARG A 126 4.79 -4.52 -11.69
C ARG A 126 5.86 -5.62 -11.79
N ILE A 127 7.05 -5.36 -11.27
CA ILE A 127 8.15 -6.35 -11.29
C ILE A 127 7.77 -7.58 -10.45
N THR A 128 7.08 -7.39 -9.32
CA THR A 128 6.52 -8.49 -8.49
C THR A 128 5.58 -9.39 -9.30
N PHE A 129 4.70 -8.79 -10.09
CA PHE A 129 3.82 -9.54 -10.98
C PHE A 129 4.61 -10.37 -12.00
N LEU A 130 5.65 -9.78 -12.60
CA LEU A 130 6.50 -10.45 -13.60
C LEU A 130 7.35 -11.57 -13.00
N ALA A 131 7.87 -11.41 -11.78
CA ALA A 131 8.71 -12.37 -11.08
C ALA A 131 7.91 -13.52 -10.41
N SER A 132 6.57 -13.47 -10.42
CA SER A 132 5.69 -14.36 -9.67
C SER A 132 5.66 -15.81 -10.13
N GLY A 133 6.11 -16.10 -11.37
CA GLY A 133 6.05 -17.46 -11.94
C GLY A 133 4.64 -18.08 -11.91
N GLY A 134 3.59 -17.25 -12.06
CA GLY A 134 2.18 -17.66 -12.00
C GLY A 134 1.56 -17.63 -10.60
N LYS A 135 2.35 -17.63 -9.52
CA LYS A 135 1.85 -17.49 -8.13
C LYS A 135 1.69 -16.02 -7.74
N ARG A 136 0.88 -15.31 -8.53
CA ARG A 136 0.77 -13.84 -8.48
C ARG A 136 0.25 -13.31 -7.15
N GLY A 137 -0.72 -14.02 -6.55
CA GLY A 137 -1.27 -13.65 -5.25
C GLY A 137 -0.24 -13.74 -4.13
N LEU A 138 0.51 -14.86 -4.06
CA LEU A 138 1.60 -15.02 -3.09
C LEU A 138 2.64 -13.91 -3.26
N ALA A 139 3.07 -13.64 -4.49
CA ALA A 139 4.07 -12.62 -4.78
C ALA A 139 3.62 -11.24 -4.32
N GLN A 140 2.38 -10.84 -4.66
CA GLN A 140 1.84 -9.53 -4.29
C GLN A 140 1.61 -9.41 -2.77
N SER A 141 1.18 -10.49 -2.11
CA SER A 141 1.06 -10.49 -0.64
C SER A 141 2.41 -10.37 0.04
N LEU A 142 3.44 -11.08 -0.43
CA LEU A 142 4.79 -10.95 0.11
C LEU A 142 5.34 -9.52 -0.03
N PHE A 143 5.09 -8.89 -1.18
CA PHE A 143 5.44 -7.49 -1.41
C PHE A 143 4.74 -6.55 -0.41
N GLN A 144 3.43 -6.72 -0.19
CA GLN A 144 2.66 -5.88 0.73
C GLN A 144 3.04 -6.06 2.20
N VAL A 145 3.38 -7.28 2.61
CA VAL A 145 3.86 -7.53 3.99
C VAL A 145 5.14 -6.74 4.27
N GLY A 146 6.03 -6.62 3.26
CA GLY A 146 7.22 -5.76 3.38
C GLY A 146 6.86 -4.33 3.73
N GLY A 147 5.95 -3.69 2.97
CA GLY A 147 5.51 -2.33 3.25
C GLY A 147 4.87 -2.17 4.64
N ASN A 148 3.94 -3.07 5.01
CA ASN A 148 3.31 -3.03 6.33
C ASN A 148 4.33 -3.13 7.48
N LEU A 149 5.34 -4.00 7.33
CA LEU A 149 6.43 -4.12 8.31
C LEU A 149 7.26 -2.84 8.39
N GLY A 150 7.63 -2.27 7.24
CA GLY A 150 8.39 -1.02 7.17
C GLY A 150 7.66 0.13 7.84
N GLY A 151 6.38 0.32 7.50
CA GLY A 151 5.55 1.35 8.12
C GLY A 151 5.44 1.26 9.64
N SER A 152 5.48 0.04 10.19
CA SER A 152 5.45 -0.17 11.64
C SER A 152 6.79 0.09 12.34
N LEU A 153 7.91 -0.07 11.63
CA LEU A 153 9.25 0.11 12.20
C LEU A 153 9.68 1.59 12.30
N GLY A 154 9.16 2.47 11.43
CA GLY A 154 9.60 3.87 11.40
C GLY A 154 9.45 4.61 12.73
N PRO A 155 8.27 4.62 13.37
CA PRO A 155 8.09 5.27 14.66
C PRO A 155 9.02 4.72 15.75
N LEU A 156 9.24 3.41 15.77
CA LEU A 156 10.17 2.78 16.73
C LEU A 156 11.59 3.28 16.52
N LEU A 157 12.05 3.36 15.27
CA LEU A 157 13.40 3.83 14.96
C LEU A 157 13.56 5.33 15.23
N VAL A 158 12.54 6.14 15.02
CA VAL A 158 12.56 7.56 15.40
C VAL A 158 12.70 7.70 16.91
N ALA A 159 11.96 6.93 17.68
CA ALA A 159 12.06 6.94 19.16
C ALA A 159 13.45 6.52 19.66
N LEU A 160 14.11 5.59 19.00
CA LEU A 160 15.41 5.06 19.43
C LEU A 160 16.60 5.83 18.87
N LEU A 161 16.53 6.32 17.62
CA LEU A 161 17.68 6.86 16.89
C LEU A 161 17.63 8.38 16.71
N VAL A 162 16.46 9.01 16.84
CA VAL A 162 16.31 10.45 16.57
C VAL A 162 15.92 11.23 17.82
N ALA A 163 14.89 10.78 18.54
CA ALA A 163 14.38 11.51 19.67
C ALA A 163 15.43 11.77 20.78
N PRO A 164 16.36 10.83 21.11
CA PRO A 164 17.39 11.08 22.11
C PRO A 164 18.53 11.99 21.65
N TYR A 165 18.76 12.08 20.32
CA TYR A 165 19.96 12.71 19.76
C TYR A 165 19.68 13.96 18.90
N GLY A 166 18.40 14.29 18.71
CA GLY A 166 17.98 15.44 17.91
C GLY A 166 17.70 15.11 16.44
N ARG A 167 16.98 16.01 15.77
CA ARG A 167 16.44 15.82 14.42
C ARG A 167 17.49 15.60 13.32
N GLU A 168 18.72 16.10 13.52
CA GLU A 168 19.81 15.92 12.55
C GLU A 168 20.14 14.44 12.34
N HIS A 169 19.87 13.58 13.36
CA HIS A 169 20.03 12.14 13.28
C HIS A 169 19.06 11.47 12.30
N LEU A 170 18.06 12.21 11.77
CA LEU A 170 17.28 11.74 10.61
C LEU A 170 18.18 11.46 9.39
N ALA A 171 19.37 12.07 9.29
CA ALA A 171 20.33 11.76 8.23
C ALA A 171 20.78 10.28 8.26
N VAL A 172 20.72 9.60 9.39
CA VAL A 172 21.02 8.15 9.50
C VAL A 172 20.09 7.32 8.61
N PHE A 173 18.86 7.78 8.39
CA PHE A 173 17.94 7.09 7.51
C PHE A 173 18.36 7.08 6.03
N ALA A 174 19.27 7.97 5.62
CA ALA A 174 19.89 7.89 4.31
C ALA A 174 20.71 6.60 4.13
N LEU A 175 21.25 6.01 5.21
CA LEU A 175 21.92 4.71 5.16
C LEU A 175 20.92 3.59 4.85
N PHE A 176 19.69 3.66 5.37
CA PHE A 176 18.63 2.71 5.02
C PHE A 176 18.22 2.84 3.55
N ALA A 177 18.16 4.07 3.02
CA ALA A 177 17.92 4.31 1.60
C ALA A 177 19.07 3.76 0.73
N LEU A 178 20.32 3.94 1.15
CA LEU A 178 21.49 3.38 0.49
C LEU A 178 21.48 1.84 0.50
N ALA A 179 21.14 1.25 1.66
CA ALA A 179 20.95 -0.19 1.78
C ALA A 179 19.85 -0.71 0.84
N ALA A 180 18.71 0.03 0.74
CA ALA A 180 17.64 -0.29 -0.19
C ALA A 180 18.13 -0.26 -1.64
N ILE A 181 18.92 0.74 -2.06
CA ILE A 181 19.55 0.79 -3.39
C ILE A 181 20.41 -0.45 -3.63
N GLY A 182 21.19 -0.86 -2.63
CA GLY A 182 21.98 -2.10 -2.70
C GLY A 182 21.10 -3.35 -2.92
N VAL A 183 20.01 -3.48 -2.17
CA VAL A 183 19.02 -4.57 -2.33
C VAL A 183 18.34 -4.53 -3.70
N MET A 184 18.18 -3.37 -4.30
CA MET A 184 17.56 -3.21 -5.62
C MET A 184 18.50 -3.61 -6.78
N CYS A 185 19.82 -3.62 -6.59
CA CYS A 185 20.77 -3.98 -7.65
C CYS A 185 20.52 -5.37 -8.29
N PRO A 186 20.31 -6.46 -7.53
CA PRO A 186 19.94 -7.75 -8.10
C PRO A 186 18.62 -7.71 -8.88
N ILE A 187 17.63 -6.93 -8.41
CA ILE A 187 16.34 -6.74 -9.08
C ILE A 187 16.57 -6.09 -10.44
N CYS A 188 17.39 -5.03 -10.49
CA CYS A 188 17.72 -4.31 -11.74
C CYS A 188 18.41 -5.22 -12.77
N LYS A 189 19.37 -6.05 -12.33
CA LYS A 189 20.07 -7.01 -13.20
C LYS A 189 19.09 -8.04 -13.77
N TRP A 190 18.25 -8.60 -12.92
CA TRP A 190 17.22 -9.56 -13.33
C TRP A 190 16.23 -8.91 -14.31
N TYR A 191 15.74 -7.72 -13.99
CA TYR A 191 14.76 -7.01 -14.80
C TYR A 191 15.34 -6.58 -16.16
N LYS A 192 16.59 -6.13 -16.22
CA LYS A 192 17.31 -5.86 -17.48
C LYS A 192 17.38 -7.11 -18.37
N SER A 193 17.72 -8.25 -17.79
CA SER A 193 17.77 -9.54 -18.51
C SER A 193 16.38 -9.97 -18.99
N TYR A 194 15.33 -9.73 -18.18
CA TYR A 194 13.95 -9.97 -18.57
C TYR A 194 13.53 -9.10 -19.76
N LEU A 195 13.82 -7.79 -19.71
CA LEU A 195 13.49 -6.85 -20.80
C LEU A 195 14.21 -7.21 -22.11
N ASN A 196 15.46 -7.62 -22.06
CA ASN A 196 16.22 -8.06 -23.24
C ASN A 196 15.59 -9.29 -23.88
N ARG A 197 15.28 -10.32 -23.08
CA ARG A 197 14.59 -11.53 -23.57
C ARG A 197 13.24 -11.21 -24.21
N MET A 198 12.48 -10.28 -23.62
CA MET A 198 11.19 -9.84 -24.18
C MET A 198 11.34 -9.09 -25.50
N LYS A 199 12.42 -8.32 -25.70
CA LYS A 199 12.73 -7.67 -26.99
C LYS A 199 13.04 -8.69 -28.08
N GLU A 200 13.85 -9.71 -27.78
CA GLU A 200 14.18 -10.80 -28.68
C GLU A 200 12.93 -11.60 -29.10
N GLN A 201 12.06 -11.93 -28.13
CA GLN A 201 10.80 -12.63 -28.41
C GLN A 201 9.79 -11.80 -29.21
N LYS A 202 9.73 -10.47 -29.00
CA LYS A 202 8.85 -9.58 -29.79
C LYS A 202 9.29 -9.47 -31.26
N ALA A 203 10.58 -9.65 -31.54
CA ALA A 203 11.08 -9.69 -32.92
C ALA A 203 10.59 -10.93 -33.69
N THR A 204 10.27 -12.02 -32.97
CA THR A 204 9.85 -13.29 -33.57
C THR A 204 8.35 -13.53 -33.58
N VAL A 205 7.55 -12.89 -32.71
CA VAL A 205 6.10 -13.14 -32.61
C VAL A 205 5.33 -11.87 -32.22
N LYS A 206 4.57 -11.31 -33.15
CA LYS A 206 3.48 -10.36 -32.81
C LYS A 206 2.30 -11.16 -32.22
N LYS A 207 2.31 -11.43 -30.91
CA LYS A 207 1.15 -12.02 -30.24
C LYS A 207 0.12 -10.92 -29.95
N ALA A 208 -1.08 -11.09 -30.49
CA ALA A 208 -2.22 -10.30 -30.06
C ALA A 208 -2.49 -10.59 -28.57
N VAL A 209 -2.45 -9.56 -27.73
CA VAL A 209 -2.82 -9.68 -26.31
C VAL A 209 -4.33 -9.66 -26.24
N HIS A 210 -4.96 -10.82 -26.05
CA HIS A 210 -6.38 -10.89 -25.77
C HIS A 210 -6.64 -10.36 -24.36
N LEU A 211 -7.46 -9.30 -24.28
CA LEU A 211 -8.00 -8.84 -23.02
C LEU A 211 -9.00 -9.88 -22.50
N PRO A 212 -9.00 -10.16 -21.17
CA PRO A 212 -9.89 -11.17 -20.60
C PRO A 212 -11.37 -10.76 -20.63
N LEU A 213 -11.65 -9.47 -20.79
CA LEU A 213 -13.01 -8.90 -20.88
C LEU A 213 -13.09 -7.83 -21.97
N PRO A 214 -14.29 -7.58 -22.54
CA PRO A 214 -14.58 -6.38 -23.33
C PRO A 214 -14.27 -5.10 -22.53
N MET A 215 -13.98 -4.00 -23.21
CA MET A 215 -13.49 -2.77 -22.57
C MET A 215 -14.54 -2.13 -21.64
N ASP A 216 -15.83 -2.20 -21.99
CA ASP A 216 -16.95 -1.74 -21.16
C ASP A 216 -17.01 -2.49 -19.80
N LYS A 217 -16.92 -3.81 -19.83
CA LYS A 217 -16.88 -4.66 -18.63
C LYS A 217 -15.58 -4.48 -17.84
N THR A 218 -14.47 -4.22 -18.51
CA THR A 218 -13.20 -3.90 -17.89
C THR A 218 -13.28 -2.58 -17.11
N ALA A 219 -13.81 -1.52 -17.73
CA ALA A 219 -13.99 -0.21 -17.09
C ALA A 219 -14.93 -0.30 -15.89
N LEU A 220 -16.06 -0.99 -16.03
CA LEU A 220 -17.00 -1.23 -14.92
C LEU A 220 -16.32 -1.98 -13.77
N SER A 221 -15.55 -3.04 -14.07
CA SER A 221 -14.82 -3.80 -13.05
C SER A 221 -13.81 -2.93 -12.31
N ILE A 222 -13.05 -2.09 -13.02
CA ILE A 222 -12.11 -1.15 -12.38
C ILE A 222 -12.87 -0.15 -11.49
N GLY A 223 -14.00 0.40 -11.93
CA GLY A 223 -14.84 1.27 -11.10
C GLY A 223 -15.31 0.59 -9.81
N ILE A 224 -15.77 -0.66 -9.89
CA ILE A 224 -16.15 -1.46 -8.73
C ILE A 224 -14.95 -1.65 -7.78
N LEU A 225 -13.78 -1.99 -8.32
CA LEU A 225 -12.57 -2.18 -7.50
C LEU A 225 -12.13 -0.88 -6.80
N LEU A 226 -12.28 0.29 -7.43
CA LEU A 226 -12.01 1.58 -6.81
C LEU A 226 -13.00 1.89 -5.67
N ILE A 227 -14.29 1.57 -5.84
CA ILE A 227 -15.29 1.68 -4.75
C ILE A 227 -14.90 0.78 -3.57
N LEU A 228 -14.41 -0.42 -3.83
CA LEU A 228 -13.97 -1.35 -2.79
C LEU A 228 -12.71 -0.84 -2.06
N ILE A 229 -11.77 -0.23 -2.77
CA ILE A 229 -10.61 0.45 -2.17
C ILE A 229 -11.06 1.63 -1.31
N PHE A 230 -11.95 2.47 -1.82
CA PHE A 230 -12.51 3.59 -1.08
C PHE A 230 -13.12 3.12 0.25
N SER A 231 -14.00 2.12 0.21
CA SER A 231 -14.59 1.50 1.39
C SER A 231 -13.54 1.02 2.39
N LYS A 232 -12.60 0.21 1.90
CA LYS A 232 -11.55 -0.37 2.73
C LYS A 232 -10.67 0.71 3.39
N TYR A 233 -10.18 1.69 2.62
CA TYR A 233 -9.19 2.63 3.12
C TYR A 233 -9.80 3.70 4.03
N ILE A 234 -11.08 4.05 3.88
CA ILE A 234 -11.79 4.88 4.88
C ILE A 234 -11.85 4.13 6.22
N TYR A 235 -12.28 2.86 6.20
CA TYR A 235 -12.38 2.09 7.43
C TYR A 235 -11.00 1.81 8.04
N MET A 236 -10.00 1.49 7.23
CA MET A 236 -8.63 1.35 7.71
C MET A 236 -8.09 2.63 8.33
N ALA A 237 -8.36 3.81 7.74
CA ALA A 237 -7.95 5.11 8.29
C ALA A 237 -8.57 5.36 9.66
N SER A 238 -9.84 4.97 9.88
CA SER A 238 -10.47 5.09 11.21
C SER A 238 -9.75 4.25 12.27
N LEU A 239 -9.29 3.05 11.91
CA LEU A 239 -8.58 2.16 12.83
C LEU A 239 -7.11 2.55 13.01
N THR A 240 -6.40 2.93 11.96
CA THR A 240 -4.98 3.27 12.08
C THR A 240 -4.74 4.63 12.70
N SER A 241 -5.62 5.62 12.49
CA SER A 241 -5.43 6.98 12.96
C SER A 241 -6.17 7.29 14.27
N TYR A 242 -7.29 6.62 14.54
CA TYR A 242 -8.18 7.01 15.62
C TYR A 242 -8.49 5.92 16.65
N TYR A 243 -8.03 4.68 16.45
CA TYR A 243 -8.35 3.56 17.33
C TYR A 243 -7.89 3.76 18.78
N THR A 244 -6.70 4.26 18.98
CA THR A 244 -6.16 4.56 20.31
C THR A 244 -7.00 5.59 21.04
N PHE A 245 -7.39 6.67 20.36
CA PHE A 245 -8.27 7.70 20.93
C PHE A 245 -9.66 7.16 21.28
N TYR A 246 -10.23 6.32 20.43
CA TYR A 246 -11.51 5.65 20.68
C TYR A 246 -11.44 4.76 21.93
N LEU A 247 -10.39 3.95 22.06
CA LEU A 247 -10.22 3.06 23.21
C LEU A 247 -10.05 3.87 24.51
N ILE A 248 -9.23 4.92 24.50
CA ILE A 248 -9.01 5.77 25.67
C ILE A 248 -10.32 6.46 26.05
N HIS A 249 -11.04 7.04 25.10
CA HIS A 249 -12.26 7.79 25.39
C HIS A 249 -13.41 6.88 25.87
N LYS A 250 -13.62 5.75 25.21
CA LYS A 250 -14.77 4.87 25.47
C LYS A 250 -14.57 3.96 26.69
N PHE A 251 -13.34 3.47 26.89
CA PHE A 251 -13.06 2.44 27.90
C PHE A 251 -12.13 2.91 29.01
N ASN A 252 -11.69 4.18 29.00
CA ASN A 252 -10.77 4.77 29.98
C ASN A 252 -9.48 3.96 30.17
N VAL A 253 -8.99 3.32 29.08
CA VAL A 253 -7.72 2.62 29.09
C VAL A 253 -6.55 3.60 29.02
N THR A 254 -5.38 3.17 29.50
CA THR A 254 -4.16 3.97 29.39
C THR A 254 -3.67 4.08 27.95
N VAL A 255 -2.84 5.08 27.67
CA VAL A 255 -2.18 5.22 26.36
C VAL A 255 -1.40 3.96 26.00
N GLN A 256 -0.69 3.38 26.96
CA GLN A 256 0.11 2.16 26.74
C GLN A 256 -0.76 0.97 26.34
N GLU A 257 -1.87 0.74 27.05
CA GLU A 257 -2.82 -0.33 26.72
C GLU A 257 -3.43 -0.11 25.32
N SER A 258 -3.82 1.12 25.00
CA SER A 258 -4.39 1.44 23.68
C SER A 258 -3.42 1.16 22.53
N GLN A 259 -2.12 1.43 22.74
CA GLN A 259 -1.06 1.12 21.77
C GLN A 259 -0.87 -0.39 21.60
N LEU A 260 -0.94 -1.17 22.71
CA LEU A 260 -0.88 -2.62 22.66
C LEU A 260 -2.06 -3.20 21.84
N TYR A 261 -3.26 -2.68 22.03
CA TYR A 261 -4.43 -3.13 21.28
C TYR A 261 -4.36 -2.73 19.80
N LEU A 262 -3.81 -1.55 19.49
CA LEU A 262 -3.49 -1.17 18.10
C LEU A 262 -2.45 -2.12 17.49
N PHE A 263 -1.43 -2.51 18.23
CA PHE A 263 -0.43 -3.47 17.76
C PHE A 263 -1.06 -4.83 17.44
N ILE A 264 -1.99 -5.35 18.27
CA ILE A 264 -2.74 -6.58 18.01
C ILE A 264 -3.49 -6.48 16.67
N PHE A 265 -4.17 -5.34 16.42
CA PHE A 265 -4.82 -5.07 15.14
C PHE A 265 -3.82 -5.09 13.96
N LEU A 266 -2.66 -4.43 14.12
CA LEU A 266 -1.64 -4.36 13.07
C LEU A 266 -1.03 -5.74 12.77
N VAL A 267 -0.81 -6.59 13.77
CA VAL A 267 -0.38 -7.99 13.58
C VAL A 267 -1.43 -8.76 12.79
N ALA A 268 -2.71 -8.59 13.11
CA ALA A 268 -3.79 -9.23 12.34
C ALA A 268 -3.79 -8.78 10.88
N THR A 269 -3.53 -7.50 10.60
CA THR A 269 -3.43 -6.98 9.22
C THR A 269 -2.28 -7.62 8.44
N ALA A 270 -1.12 -7.79 9.07
CA ALA A 270 0.03 -8.44 8.45
C ALA A 270 -0.28 -9.92 8.12
N ILE A 271 -0.87 -10.66 9.05
CA ILE A 271 -1.29 -12.05 8.84
C ILE A 271 -2.33 -12.14 7.71
N GLY A 272 -3.36 -11.29 7.74
CA GLY A 272 -4.42 -11.26 6.72
C GLY A 272 -3.87 -10.96 5.32
N THR A 273 -2.95 -10.00 5.22
CA THR A 273 -2.27 -9.66 3.97
C THR A 273 -1.48 -10.87 3.41
N LEU A 274 -0.75 -11.58 4.27
CA LEU A 274 0.04 -12.74 3.86
C LEU A 274 -0.83 -13.89 3.37
N LEU A 275 -1.95 -14.16 4.05
CA LEU A 275 -2.86 -15.25 3.71
C LEU A 275 -3.70 -14.98 2.45
N GLY A 276 -4.09 -13.73 2.23
CA GLY A 276 -5.03 -13.35 1.16
C GLY A 276 -4.59 -13.73 -0.25
N GLY A 277 -3.30 -13.59 -0.57
CA GLY A 277 -2.75 -13.90 -1.88
C GLY A 277 -2.79 -15.39 -2.23
N PRO A 278 -2.19 -16.28 -1.42
CA PRO A 278 -2.23 -17.71 -1.67
C PRO A 278 -3.66 -18.29 -1.72
N ILE A 279 -4.55 -17.79 -0.86
CA ILE A 279 -5.97 -18.16 -0.90
C ILE A 279 -6.59 -17.71 -2.23
N GLY A 280 -6.32 -16.47 -2.66
CA GLY A 280 -6.82 -15.95 -3.94
C GLY A 280 -6.29 -16.70 -5.16
N ASP A 281 -5.07 -17.22 -5.11
CA ASP A 281 -4.51 -18.09 -6.17
C ASP A 281 -5.29 -19.40 -6.32
N ARG A 282 -5.79 -19.95 -5.20
CA ARG A 282 -6.53 -21.22 -5.18
C ARG A 282 -8.03 -21.06 -5.48
N VAL A 283 -8.70 -20.18 -4.74
CA VAL A 283 -10.17 -20.02 -4.79
C VAL A 283 -10.62 -19.07 -5.88
N GLY A 284 -9.80 -18.07 -6.20
CA GLY A 284 -10.09 -16.98 -7.16
C GLY A 284 -10.20 -15.63 -6.49
N ARG A 285 -9.74 -14.57 -7.19
CA ARG A 285 -9.61 -13.20 -6.67
C ARG A 285 -10.95 -12.63 -6.19
N LYS A 286 -12.02 -12.80 -7.00
CA LYS A 286 -13.37 -12.31 -6.67
C LYS A 286 -13.83 -12.78 -5.29
N TYR A 287 -13.63 -14.06 -4.97
CA TYR A 287 -14.10 -14.61 -3.69
C TYR A 287 -13.31 -14.08 -2.50
N VAL A 288 -11.99 -13.89 -2.66
CA VAL A 288 -11.17 -13.28 -1.60
C VAL A 288 -11.58 -11.84 -1.37
N ILE A 289 -11.77 -11.05 -2.44
CA ILE A 289 -12.22 -9.65 -2.33
C ILE A 289 -13.57 -9.59 -1.60
N TRP A 290 -14.51 -10.43 -2.01
CA TRP A 290 -15.84 -10.51 -1.40
C TRP A 290 -15.77 -10.87 0.09
N ALA A 291 -15.08 -11.96 0.41
CA ALA A 291 -14.93 -12.43 1.79
C ALA A 291 -14.15 -11.45 2.65
N SER A 292 -13.16 -10.76 2.10
CA SER A 292 -12.33 -9.80 2.83
C SER A 292 -13.09 -8.54 3.22
N ILE A 293 -13.84 -7.95 2.31
CA ILE A 293 -14.52 -6.67 2.57
C ILE A 293 -15.87 -6.92 3.23
N LEU A 294 -16.75 -7.70 2.58
CA LEU A 294 -18.08 -7.96 3.13
C LEU A 294 -18.03 -8.83 4.39
N GLY A 295 -17.10 -9.79 4.44
CA GLY A 295 -16.90 -10.62 5.63
C GLY A 295 -16.40 -9.86 6.85
N ALA A 296 -15.80 -8.66 6.68
CA ALA A 296 -15.47 -7.79 7.80
C ALA A 296 -16.70 -7.04 8.36
N ALA A 297 -17.80 -6.94 7.60
CA ALA A 297 -19.00 -6.17 7.98
C ALA A 297 -19.62 -6.59 9.33
N PRO A 298 -19.86 -7.86 9.64
CA PRO A 298 -20.45 -8.22 10.94
C PRO A 298 -19.56 -7.78 12.11
N PHE A 299 -18.24 -7.90 11.98
CA PHE A 299 -17.31 -7.49 13.03
C PHE A 299 -17.25 -5.96 13.17
N SER A 300 -17.27 -5.22 12.05
CA SER A 300 -17.26 -3.76 12.07
C SER A 300 -18.55 -3.18 12.66
N LEU A 301 -19.70 -3.75 12.32
CA LEU A 301 -21.01 -3.28 12.84
C LEU A 301 -21.21 -3.56 14.34
N LEU A 302 -20.62 -4.65 14.84
CA LEU A 302 -20.68 -4.99 16.26
C LEU A 302 -19.73 -4.15 17.12
N MET A 303 -18.61 -3.69 16.55
CA MET A 303 -17.52 -3.02 17.29
C MET A 303 -17.99 -1.79 18.09
N PRO A 304 -18.84 -0.86 17.56
CA PRO A 304 -19.30 0.31 18.32
C PRO A 304 -20.13 -0.04 19.56
N HIS A 305 -20.70 -1.24 19.62
CA HIS A 305 -21.58 -1.69 20.71
C HIS A 305 -20.90 -2.69 21.65
N ALA A 306 -19.63 -3.02 21.40
CA ALA A 306 -18.89 -4.04 22.10
C ALA A 306 -18.26 -3.54 23.41
N THR A 307 -17.98 -4.47 24.32
CA THR A 307 -17.11 -4.24 25.49
C THR A 307 -15.65 -4.18 25.04
N LEU A 308 -14.72 -3.77 25.90
CA LEU A 308 -13.29 -3.67 25.57
C LEU A 308 -12.74 -4.99 25.02
N ALA A 309 -12.97 -6.09 25.71
CA ALA A 309 -12.47 -7.40 25.29
C ALA A 309 -12.97 -7.80 23.90
N TRP A 310 -14.27 -7.62 23.66
CA TRP A 310 -14.86 -7.88 22.35
C TRP A 310 -14.36 -6.90 21.28
N THR A 311 -14.15 -5.62 21.62
CA THR A 311 -13.60 -4.63 20.68
C THR A 311 -12.21 -5.05 20.17
N ILE A 312 -11.36 -5.59 21.05
CA ILE A 312 -10.03 -6.10 20.67
C ILE A 312 -10.16 -7.33 19.74
N ILE A 313 -11.02 -8.29 20.09
CA ILE A 313 -11.27 -9.48 19.26
C ILE A 313 -11.85 -9.10 17.90
N LEU A 314 -12.85 -8.21 17.88
CA LEU A 314 -13.49 -7.74 16.64
C LEU A 314 -12.51 -6.97 15.76
N SER A 315 -11.67 -6.10 16.34
CA SER A 315 -10.64 -5.38 15.59
C SER A 315 -9.61 -6.34 14.99
N PHE A 316 -9.21 -7.38 15.71
CA PHE A 316 -8.34 -8.44 15.19
C PHE A 316 -8.99 -9.13 13.98
N CYS A 317 -10.25 -9.54 14.08
CA CYS A 317 -10.98 -10.17 12.97
C CYS A 317 -11.09 -9.24 11.76
N VAL A 318 -11.41 -7.96 11.99
CA VAL A 318 -11.45 -6.94 10.92
C VAL A 318 -10.09 -6.80 10.26
N GLY A 319 -9.01 -6.65 11.03
CA GLY A 319 -7.64 -6.54 10.53
C GLY A 319 -7.26 -7.73 9.65
N LEU A 320 -7.53 -8.94 10.14
CA LEU A 320 -7.24 -10.18 9.43
C LEU A 320 -7.98 -10.25 8.08
N MET A 321 -9.27 -9.97 8.09
CA MET A 321 -10.11 -10.08 6.89
C MET A 321 -9.84 -8.95 5.90
N LEU A 322 -9.92 -7.70 6.34
CA LEU A 322 -9.90 -6.54 5.45
C LEU A 322 -8.54 -6.36 4.76
N SER A 323 -7.44 -6.78 5.40
CA SER A 323 -6.09 -6.60 4.86
C SER A 323 -5.79 -7.51 3.68
N SER A 324 -6.44 -8.67 3.57
CA SER A 324 -6.31 -9.58 2.43
C SER A 324 -6.93 -9.02 1.12
N ALA A 325 -7.77 -7.97 1.20
CA ALA A 325 -8.47 -7.41 0.04
C ALA A 325 -7.51 -6.72 -0.94
N PHE A 326 -6.57 -5.88 -0.48
CA PHE A 326 -5.79 -5.03 -1.38
C PHE A 326 -4.91 -5.81 -2.36
N PRO A 327 -4.12 -6.82 -1.95
CA PRO A 327 -3.37 -7.64 -2.89
C PRO A 327 -4.25 -8.33 -3.93
N ALA A 328 -5.43 -8.79 -3.51
CA ALA A 328 -6.38 -9.45 -4.40
C ALA A 328 -7.04 -8.47 -5.40
N ILE A 329 -7.41 -7.26 -4.95
CA ILE A 329 -7.96 -6.18 -5.78
C ILE A 329 -6.94 -5.75 -6.82
N LEU A 330 -5.73 -5.42 -6.39
CA LEU A 330 -4.67 -4.96 -7.27
C LEU A 330 -4.34 -6.01 -8.33
N LEU A 331 -4.22 -7.27 -7.91
CA LEU A 331 -3.93 -8.36 -8.84
C LEU A 331 -5.08 -8.61 -9.82
N TYR A 332 -6.35 -8.53 -9.37
CA TYR A 332 -7.50 -8.63 -10.27
C TYR A 332 -7.46 -7.53 -11.33
N ALA A 333 -7.14 -6.28 -10.93
CA ALA A 333 -7.03 -5.16 -11.85
C ALA A 333 -5.85 -5.33 -12.84
N GLN A 334 -4.70 -5.82 -12.38
CA GLN A 334 -3.54 -6.16 -13.22
C GLN A 334 -3.85 -7.28 -14.23
N GLU A 335 -4.66 -8.26 -13.84
CA GLU A 335 -5.12 -9.34 -14.73
C GLU A 335 -6.12 -8.85 -15.79
N LEU A 336 -6.89 -7.79 -15.51
CA LEU A 336 -7.78 -7.15 -16.50
C LEU A 336 -7.01 -6.41 -17.60
N LEU A 337 -5.91 -5.75 -17.25
CA LEU A 337 -5.10 -4.93 -18.16
C LEU A 337 -3.60 -5.31 -18.08
N PRO A 338 -3.24 -6.51 -18.54
CA PRO A 338 -1.88 -7.05 -18.38
C PRO A 338 -0.82 -6.28 -19.17
N THR A 339 -1.21 -5.45 -20.12
CA THR A 339 -0.30 -4.57 -20.89
C THR A 339 -0.03 -3.22 -20.20
N LYS A 340 -0.76 -2.89 -19.13
CA LYS A 340 -0.70 -1.60 -18.42
C LYS A 340 -0.48 -1.80 -16.91
N LEU A 341 0.44 -2.69 -16.55
CA LEU A 341 0.67 -3.08 -15.14
C LEU A 341 1.11 -1.91 -14.26
N GLY A 342 1.99 -1.03 -14.79
CA GLY A 342 2.47 0.14 -14.07
C GLY A 342 1.36 1.18 -13.86
N LEU A 343 0.58 1.47 -14.91
CA LEU A 343 -0.58 2.37 -14.80
C LEU A 343 -1.58 1.86 -13.76
N ILE A 344 -1.94 0.58 -13.81
CA ILE A 344 -2.91 -0.02 -12.88
C ILE A 344 -2.37 0.01 -11.45
N SER A 345 -1.12 -0.39 -11.26
CA SER A 345 -0.50 -0.33 -9.93
C SER A 345 -0.47 1.10 -9.40
N GLY A 346 -0.03 2.06 -10.21
CA GLY A 346 0.01 3.47 -9.84
C GLY A 346 -1.37 4.06 -9.52
N LEU A 347 -2.40 3.73 -10.32
CA LEU A 347 -3.77 4.15 -10.07
C LEU A 347 -4.28 3.61 -8.72
N PHE A 348 -4.08 2.33 -8.45
CA PHE A 348 -4.64 1.69 -7.27
C PHE A 348 -3.90 2.06 -5.99
N PHE A 349 -2.57 2.15 -6.00
CA PHE A 349 -1.80 2.66 -4.86
C PHE A 349 -2.04 4.15 -4.63
N GLY A 350 -2.00 4.97 -5.70
CA GLY A 350 -2.25 6.40 -5.60
C GLY A 350 -3.64 6.70 -5.06
N PHE A 351 -4.67 6.01 -5.56
CA PHE A 351 -6.03 6.15 -5.06
C PHE A 351 -6.17 5.70 -3.61
N ALA A 352 -5.54 4.58 -3.23
CA ALA A 352 -5.58 4.07 -1.86
C ALA A 352 -4.97 5.06 -0.85
N PHE A 353 -3.79 5.60 -1.14
CA PHE A 353 -3.12 6.59 -0.27
C PHE A 353 -3.85 7.92 -0.27
N GLY A 354 -4.34 8.38 -1.42
CA GLY A 354 -5.14 9.59 -1.51
C GLY A 354 -6.41 9.52 -0.67
N VAL A 355 -7.17 8.42 -0.80
CA VAL A 355 -8.38 8.18 0.00
C VAL A 355 -8.06 8.10 1.49
N ALA A 356 -7.00 7.38 1.88
CA ALA A 356 -6.62 7.28 3.28
C ALA A 356 -6.27 8.64 3.90
N GLY A 357 -5.51 9.47 3.17
CA GLY A 357 -5.15 10.82 3.61
C GLY A 357 -6.36 11.74 3.78
N ILE A 358 -7.24 11.78 2.76
CA ILE A 358 -8.48 12.58 2.81
C ILE A 358 -9.41 12.05 3.92
N ALA A 359 -9.58 10.74 4.02
CA ALA A 359 -10.40 10.11 5.04
C ALA A 359 -9.92 10.48 6.44
N SER A 360 -8.62 10.40 6.70
CA SER A 360 -8.06 10.76 8.00
C SER A 360 -8.39 12.21 8.39
N ALA A 361 -8.25 13.17 7.46
CA ALA A 361 -8.59 14.57 7.71
C ALA A 361 -10.10 14.78 7.96
N VAL A 362 -10.95 14.15 7.15
CA VAL A 362 -12.44 14.25 7.29
C VAL A 362 -12.90 13.62 8.59
N LEU A 363 -12.38 12.43 8.94
CA LEU A 363 -12.73 11.73 10.16
C LEU A 363 -12.22 12.46 11.41
N GLY A 364 -11.07 13.14 11.34
CA GLY A 364 -10.58 14.01 12.41
C GLY A 364 -11.53 15.18 12.69
N ASN A 365 -11.94 15.88 11.63
CA ASN A 365 -12.93 16.96 11.77
C ASN A 365 -14.27 16.45 12.32
N MET A 366 -14.68 15.24 11.92
CA MET A 366 -15.88 14.59 12.44
C MET A 366 -15.72 14.25 13.93
N ALA A 367 -14.57 13.73 14.34
CA ALA A 367 -14.27 13.43 15.74
C ALA A 367 -14.31 14.69 16.62
N ASP A 368 -13.74 15.81 16.13
CA ASP A 368 -13.75 17.09 16.83
C ASP A 368 -15.16 17.66 17.01
N LYS A 369 -16.05 17.52 16.02
CA LYS A 369 -17.42 18.07 16.04
C LYS A 369 -18.45 17.17 16.73
N PHE A 370 -18.35 15.87 16.55
CA PHE A 370 -19.39 14.91 16.94
C PHE A 370 -18.89 13.84 17.92
N GLY A 371 -17.63 13.94 18.36
CA GLY A 371 -16.98 12.96 19.22
C GLY A 371 -16.42 11.75 18.46
N ILE A 372 -15.42 11.12 19.08
CA ILE A 372 -14.67 10.01 18.45
C ILE A 372 -15.55 8.77 18.17
N GLU A 373 -16.57 8.52 18.98
CA GLU A 373 -17.48 7.39 18.80
C GLU A 373 -18.31 7.50 17.52
N SER A 374 -18.62 8.73 17.08
CA SER A 374 -19.34 8.98 15.84
C SER A 374 -18.58 8.46 14.62
N VAL A 375 -17.24 8.56 14.65
CA VAL A 375 -16.35 8.04 13.58
C VAL A 375 -16.56 6.53 13.43
N TYR A 376 -16.60 5.79 14.53
CA TYR A 376 -16.77 4.34 14.52
C TYR A 376 -18.18 3.93 14.10
N ASN A 377 -19.20 4.65 14.55
CA ASN A 377 -20.59 4.42 14.16
C ASN A 377 -20.78 4.57 12.64
N VAL A 378 -20.18 5.58 12.02
CA VAL A 378 -20.29 5.80 10.57
C VAL A 378 -19.40 4.84 9.81
N CYS A 379 -18.14 4.70 10.19
CA CYS A 379 -17.18 3.85 9.48
C CYS A 379 -17.55 2.38 9.54
N ALA A 380 -18.27 1.91 10.57
CA ALA A 380 -18.74 0.54 10.69
C ALA A 380 -19.54 0.04 9.47
N TYR A 381 -20.22 0.95 8.76
CA TYR A 381 -21.00 0.60 7.56
C TYR A 381 -20.16 0.50 6.29
N MET A 382 -18.92 0.99 6.28
CA MET A 382 -18.06 0.99 5.08
C MET A 382 -17.89 -0.41 4.48
N PRO A 383 -17.65 -1.50 5.23
CA PRO A 383 -17.49 -2.83 4.67
C PRO A 383 -18.73 -3.38 3.94
N LEU A 384 -19.94 -2.83 4.18
CA LEU A 384 -21.15 -3.19 3.44
C LEU A 384 -21.06 -2.85 1.95
N LEU A 385 -20.22 -1.87 1.57
CA LEU A 385 -19.92 -1.60 0.16
C LEU A 385 -19.28 -2.82 -0.53
N GLY A 386 -18.80 -3.80 0.22
CA GLY A 386 -18.40 -5.11 -0.30
C GLY A 386 -19.47 -5.83 -1.12
N LEU A 387 -20.75 -5.49 -0.96
CA LEU A 387 -21.85 -6.02 -1.78
C LEU A 387 -21.66 -5.75 -3.28
N VAL A 388 -21.01 -4.65 -3.67
CA VAL A 388 -20.75 -4.35 -5.09
C VAL A 388 -19.83 -5.39 -5.76
N THR A 389 -19.14 -6.23 -4.98
CA THR A 389 -18.33 -7.35 -5.50
C THR A 389 -19.19 -8.38 -6.26
N LEU A 390 -20.50 -8.45 -6.00
CA LEU A 390 -21.42 -9.32 -6.72
C LEU A 390 -21.39 -9.05 -8.24
N PHE A 391 -21.19 -7.80 -8.64
CA PHE A 391 -21.13 -7.38 -10.02
C PHE A 391 -19.77 -7.63 -10.70
N LEU A 392 -18.72 -8.01 -9.94
CA LEU A 392 -17.45 -8.38 -10.54
C LEU A 392 -17.55 -9.71 -11.31
N PRO A 393 -17.04 -9.79 -12.54
CA PRO A 393 -16.93 -11.04 -13.29
C PRO A 393 -15.98 -12.04 -12.59
N ASN A 394 -16.19 -13.32 -12.82
CA ASN A 394 -15.26 -14.36 -12.34
C ASN A 394 -14.24 -14.70 -13.44
N LEU A 395 -13.06 -14.11 -13.40
CA LEU A 395 -12.01 -14.31 -14.42
C LEU A 395 -11.52 -15.78 -14.50
N LYS A 396 -11.62 -16.55 -13.41
CA LYS A 396 -11.19 -17.95 -13.38
C LYS A 396 -12.12 -18.87 -14.20
N LYS A 397 -13.42 -18.58 -14.23
CA LYS A 397 -14.41 -19.36 -15.01
C LYS A 397 -14.29 -19.12 -16.51
N GLN A 398 -13.83 -17.93 -16.92
CA GLN A 398 -13.71 -17.59 -18.34
C GLN A 398 -12.49 -18.23 -19.01
N LYS A 399 -11.43 -18.58 -18.26
CA LYS A 399 -10.28 -19.34 -18.79
C LYS A 399 -10.63 -20.81 -19.16
N ILE A 400 -11.78 -21.32 -18.71
CA ILE A 400 -12.23 -22.70 -18.95
C ILE A 400 -13.14 -22.78 -20.19
N GLN A 401 -13.68 -21.64 -20.66
CA GLN A 401 -14.65 -21.59 -21.77
C GLN A 401 -14.04 -21.21 -23.14
N VAL A 402 -12.72 -21.04 -23.24
CA VAL A 402 -11.95 -20.76 -24.45
C VAL A 402 -10.92 -21.86 -24.67
#